data_53e1326951bce32f2868314025d5ab2f
#
_entry.id   53e1326951bce32f2868314025d5ab2f
#
_cell.length_a   1.000
_cell.length_b   1.000
_cell.length_c   1.000
_cell.angle_alpha   90.00
_cell.angle_beta   90.00
_cell.angle_gamma   90.00
#
_symmetry.space_group_name_H-M   'P 1'
#
loop_
_entity.id
_entity.type
_entity.pdbx_description
1 polymer ?
#
loop_
_entity_poly.entity_id
_entity_poly.type
_entity_poly.pdbx_seq_one_letter_code
_entity_poly.pdbx_strand_id
1 'polypeptide(L)'
;MAKYNDPLVRGRADPYVYKHTDGNYYFTATYPAYDRICIRKAATINGITDAEEKVIWRKHEEGIMASHVWAPEIHYIDGNWYIYFAAGESKRIWEIRPYVLQCTGPDPMTDEWIELGMMQAHRSPTGRRKTGYDSYSFTEFSLDATTFEHKGKRYMIWAEKVHRRFGISNLYIAEMETPNKLKTVQVLLCTPDYDWERIDFWVCEGPAVLKHDGKIFVTYSASATGQMYCMGMLSADENADLLDPKSWTKKRYPVLKTDPEKKVFGPGHNCFTTGDDGEVLCILHYRDYSDKYISGDPLNNPDRHAHVLEVQFENGEPVFRL
;
A
#
# COMPACT_ATOMS: atom_id res chain seq x y z
N MET A 1 0.99 -7.81 29.72
CA MET A 1 1.75 -6.88 28.86
C MET A 1 1.28 -7.13 27.44
N ALA A 2 1.20 -6.09 26.61
CA ALA A 2 0.92 -6.27 25.19
C ALA A 2 1.99 -7.17 24.56
N LYS A 3 1.61 -8.04 23.61
CA LYS A 3 2.53 -8.95 22.92
C LYS A 3 3.51 -8.19 22.02
N TYR A 4 3.03 -7.12 21.38
CA TYR A 4 3.79 -6.30 20.45
C TYR A 4 4.02 -4.90 20.98
N ASN A 5 5.12 -4.28 20.54
CA ASN A 5 5.42 -2.89 20.83
C ASN A 5 4.38 -1.96 20.21
N ASP A 6 3.96 -0.95 20.94
CA ASP A 6 2.94 -0.01 20.51
C ASP A 6 3.36 1.45 20.80
N PRO A 7 3.66 2.25 19.79
CA PRO A 7 3.73 1.89 18.39
C PRO A 7 4.94 0.99 18.06
N LEU A 8 4.80 0.20 16.97
CA LEU A 8 5.90 -0.61 16.45
C LEU A 8 7.04 0.28 15.94
N VAL A 9 6.73 1.30 15.13
CA VAL A 9 7.69 2.29 14.65
C VAL A 9 7.06 3.68 14.62
N ARG A 10 7.69 4.63 15.30
CA ARG A 10 7.21 6.02 15.32
C ARG A 10 7.51 6.74 14.01
N GLY A 11 6.58 7.62 13.59
CA GLY A 11 6.73 8.48 12.43
C GLY A 11 6.94 7.71 11.12
N ARG A 12 6.23 6.60 10.95
CA ARG A 12 6.28 5.76 9.74
C ARG A 12 4.86 5.44 9.29
N ALA A 13 4.34 6.28 8.38
CA ALA A 13 3.08 6.02 7.70
C ALA A 13 3.25 4.91 6.65
N ASP A 14 2.13 4.34 6.21
CA ASP A 14 2.07 3.39 5.10
C ASP A 14 3.04 2.21 5.32
N PRO A 15 2.98 1.54 6.49
CA PRO A 15 3.95 0.52 6.87
C PRO A 15 3.75 -0.76 6.05
N TYR A 16 4.86 -1.37 5.64
CA TYR A 16 4.88 -2.68 5.00
C TYR A 16 5.90 -3.59 5.68
N VAL A 17 5.48 -4.81 6.02
CA VAL A 17 6.32 -5.84 6.64
C VAL A 17 6.28 -7.11 5.83
N TYR A 18 7.40 -7.51 5.27
CA TYR A 18 7.58 -8.76 4.56
C TYR A 18 8.31 -9.77 5.44
N LYS A 19 7.69 -10.93 5.71
CA LYS A 19 8.35 -12.06 6.35
C LYS A 19 8.99 -12.93 5.26
N HIS A 20 10.32 -13.02 5.28
CA HIS A 20 11.05 -13.80 4.29
C HIS A 20 11.36 -15.22 4.78
N THR A 21 11.67 -16.11 3.84
CA THR A 21 12.01 -17.53 4.11
C THR A 21 13.31 -17.71 4.89
N ASP A 22 14.15 -16.67 5.00
CA ASP A 22 15.31 -16.64 5.88
C ASP A 22 14.96 -16.47 7.37
N GLY A 23 13.65 -16.37 7.69
CA GLY A 23 13.12 -16.19 9.03
C GLY A 23 13.07 -14.74 9.50
N ASN A 24 13.61 -13.78 8.75
CA ASN A 24 13.61 -12.37 9.11
C ASN A 24 12.40 -11.62 8.57
N TYR A 25 12.10 -10.51 9.21
CA TYR A 25 11.16 -9.50 8.79
C TYR A 25 11.89 -8.32 8.17
N TYR A 26 11.36 -7.85 7.06
CA TYR A 26 11.85 -6.65 6.37
C TYR A 26 10.75 -5.60 6.42
N PHE A 27 11.02 -4.48 7.07
CA PHE A 27 10.09 -3.37 7.24
C PHE A 27 10.49 -2.21 6.35
N THR A 28 9.53 -1.64 5.67
CA THR A 28 9.63 -0.34 4.98
C THR A 28 8.37 0.48 5.22
N ALA A 29 8.44 1.79 5.02
CA ALA A 29 7.32 2.70 5.22
C ALA A 29 7.63 4.05 4.59
N THR A 30 6.64 4.90 4.44
CA THR A 30 6.83 6.29 4.05
C THR A 30 7.70 7.03 5.06
N TYR A 31 8.83 7.58 4.60
CA TYR A 31 9.69 8.43 5.41
C TYR A 31 9.09 9.84 5.49
N PRO A 32 9.04 10.49 6.69
CA PRO A 32 8.33 11.75 6.88
C PRO A 32 8.75 12.92 5.98
N ALA A 33 10.00 12.93 5.50
CA ALA A 33 10.49 13.94 4.57
C ALA A 33 10.11 13.65 3.10
N TYR A 34 9.47 12.50 2.80
CA TYR A 34 9.07 12.08 1.45
C TYR A 34 10.20 12.08 0.42
N ASP A 35 11.43 11.76 0.85
CA ASP A 35 12.65 11.95 0.08
C ASP A 35 13.52 10.69 -0.08
N ARG A 36 13.13 9.58 0.53
CA ARG A 36 13.93 8.35 0.55
C ARG A 36 13.10 7.11 0.84
N ILE A 37 13.73 5.96 0.56
CA ILE A 37 13.23 4.65 0.96
C ILE A 37 14.26 4.04 1.92
N CYS A 38 13.74 3.52 3.04
CA CYS A 38 14.52 2.87 4.07
C CYS A 38 14.01 1.44 4.30
N ILE A 39 14.90 0.56 4.73
CA ILE A 39 14.57 -0.80 5.15
C ILE A 39 15.13 -1.02 6.56
N ARG A 40 14.37 -1.74 7.39
CA ARG A 40 14.84 -2.36 8.64
C ARG A 40 14.72 -3.87 8.51
N LYS A 41 15.69 -4.61 9.07
CA LYS A 41 15.69 -6.08 9.12
C LYS A 41 15.73 -6.53 10.59
N ALA A 42 14.86 -7.45 10.96
CA ALA A 42 14.79 -8.00 12.32
C ALA A 42 14.36 -9.46 12.31
N ALA A 43 14.78 -10.22 13.32
CA ALA A 43 14.39 -11.62 13.49
C ALA A 43 12.97 -11.80 14.08
N THR A 44 12.41 -10.75 14.72
CA THR A 44 11.07 -10.74 15.33
C THR A 44 10.34 -9.45 14.98
N ILE A 45 9.01 -9.45 15.12
CA ILE A 45 8.19 -8.24 14.90
C ILE A 45 8.64 -7.12 15.86
N ASN A 46 8.79 -7.40 17.15
CA ASN A 46 9.24 -6.40 18.14
C ASN A 46 10.66 -5.90 17.85
N GLY A 47 11.51 -6.74 17.26
CA GLY A 47 12.86 -6.35 16.88
C GLY A 47 12.92 -5.25 15.82
N ILE A 48 11.86 -5.05 15.04
CA ILE A 48 11.74 -3.97 14.05
C ILE A 48 11.84 -2.58 14.71
N THR A 49 11.34 -2.44 15.94
CA THR A 49 11.34 -1.17 16.68
C THR A 49 12.72 -0.56 16.78
N ASP A 50 13.70 -1.36 17.17
CA ASP A 50 15.08 -0.91 17.44
C ASP A 50 16.08 -1.28 16.34
N ALA A 51 15.61 -1.95 15.27
CA ALA A 51 16.46 -2.34 14.16
C ALA A 51 17.05 -1.11 13.46
N GLU A 52 18.31 -1.23 13.03
CA GLU A 52 18.97 -0.22 12.22
C GLU A 52 18.15 0.07 10.95
N GLU A 53 17.89 1.35 10.70
CA GLU A 53 17.20 1.80 9.50
C GLU A 53 18.21 2.20 8.44
N LYS A 54 18.25 1.43 7.36
CA LYS A 54 19.15 1.68 6.25
C LYS A 54 18.45 2.38 5.10
N VAL A 55 19.01 3.53 4.67
CA VAL A 55 18.58 4.21 3.44
C VAL A 55 19.12 3.42 2.25
N ILE A 56 18.21 2.91 1.40
CA ILE A 56 18.59 2.12 0.23
C ILE A 56 18.45 2.89 -1.08
N TRP A 57 17.64 3.96 -1.08
CA TRP A 57 17.42 4.81 -2.24
C TRP A 57 17.01 6.24 -1.82
N ARG A 58 17.33 7.24 -2.63
CA ARG A 58 16.93 8.64 -2.42
C ARG A 58 16.29 9.19 -3.69
N LYS A 59 15.33 10.10 -3.51
CA LYS A 59 14.66 10.80 -4.60
C LYS A 59 15.68 11.55 -5.47
N HIS A 60 15.32 11.73 -6.73
CA HIS A 60 16.10 12.59 -7.63
C HIS A 60 15.97 14.06 -7.22
N GLU A 61 16.93 14.87 -7.64
CA GLU A 61 16.87 16.33 -7.48
C GLU A 61 15.90 16.94 -8.49
N GLU A 62 15.88 16.41 -9.73
CA GLU A 62 15.05 16.88 -10.84
C GLU A 62 14.40 15.72 -11.62
N GLY A 63 13.37 16.04 -12.40
CA GLY A 63 12.65 15.09 -13.25
C GLY A 63 11.68 14.21 -12.49
N ILE A 64 11.57 12.95 -12.91
CA ILE A 64 10.73 11.93 -12.28
C ILE A 64 11.33 11.46 -10.95
N MET A 65 10.52 10.86 -10.06
CA MET A 65 10.95 10.36 -8.75
C MET A 65 11.65 11.42 -7.88
N ALA A 66 11.25 12.68 -8.01
CA ALA A 66 11.90 13.83 -7.36
C ALA A 66 11.08 14.44 -6.21
N SER A 67 9.87 13.92 -5.93
CA SER A 67 8.99 14.40 -4.86
C SER A 67 8.04 13.29 -4.40
N HIS A 68 7.44 13.45 -3.21
CA HIS A 68 6.37 12.59 -2.70
C HIS A 68 6.69 11.09 -2.82
N VAL A 69 7.87 10.68 -2.29
CA VAL A 69 8.23 9.26 -2.21
C VAL A 69 7.37 8.62 -1.12
N TRP A 70 6.33 7.86 -1.54
CA TRP A 70 5.30 7.35 -0.68
C TRP A 70 5.09 5.86 -0.81
N ALA A 71 4.58 5.26 0.27
CA ALA A 71 4.08 3.89 0.37
C ALA A 71 4.98 2.85 -0.30
N PRO A 72 6.27 2.74 0.10
CA PRO A 72 7.13 1.70 -0.41
C PRO A 72 6.70 0.34 0.15
N GLU A 73 6.60 -0.66 -0.72
CA GLU A 73 6.37 -2.05 -0.37
C GLU A 73 7.51 -2.93 -0.86
N ILE A 74 8.13 -3.69 0.04
CA ILE A 74 9.21 -4.63 -0.30
C ILE A 74 8.65 -6.03 -0.56
N HIS A 75 8.98 -6.61 -1.70
CA HIS A 75 8.52 -7.92 -2.14
C HIS A 75 9.68 -8.80 -2.62
N TYR A 76 9.60 -10.12 -2.37
CA TYR A 76 10.52 -11.09 -2.94
C TYR A 76 9.79 -11.90 -4.02
N ILE A 77 10.23 -11.74 -5.27
CA ILE A 77 9.54 -12.29 -6.45
C ILE A 77 10.58 -13.04 -7.31
N ASP A 78 10.34 -14.31 -7.57
CA ASP A 78 11.16 -15.16 -8.46
C ASP A 78 12.66 -15.06 -8.16
N GLY A 79 13.01 -15.08 -6.86
CA GLY A 79 14.39 -15.06 -6.40
C GLY A 79 15.04 -13.68 -6.30
N ASN A 80 14.29 -12.59 -6.49
CA ASN A 80 14.79 -11.22 -6.44
C ASN A 80 13.94 -10.34 -5.55
N TRP A 81 14.57 -9.30 -4.94
CA TRP A 81 13.89 -8.29 -4.17
C TRP A 81 13.46 -7.12 -5.05
N TYR A 82 12.24 -6.65 -4.82
CA TYR A 82 11.66 -5.48 -5.49
C TYR A 82 11.04 -4.54 -4.46
N ILE A 83 11.06 -3.25 -4.76
CA ILE A 83 10.25 -2.26 -4.03
C ILE A 83 9.35 -1.54 -5.02
N TYR A 84 8.05 -1.58 -4.73
CA TYR A 84 7.05 -0.75 -5.38
C TYR A 84 6.82 0.49 -4.54
N PHE A 85 6.76 1.67 -5.15
CA PHE A 85 6.53 2.93 -4.45
C PHE A 85 5.91 3.96 -5.38
N ALA A 86 5.31 4.99 -4.81
CA ALA A 86 4.79 6.13 -5.55
C ALA A 86 5.77 7.30 -5.48
N ALA A 87 5.90 8.05 -6.56
CA ALA A 87 6.66 9.29 -6.57
C ALA A 87 6.14 10.28 -7.61
N GLY A 88 6.38 11.57 -7.36
CA GLY A 88 6.03 12.68 -8.24
C GLY A 88 7.24 13.27 -8.97
N GLU A 89 6.95 14.20 -9.89
CA GLU A 89 7.96 14.96 -10.61
C GLU A 89 8.39 16.23 -9.85
N SER A 90 9.59 16.74 -10.10
CA SER A 90 10.10 17.96 -9.45
C SER A 90 9.28 19.21 -9.76
N LYS A 91 8.77 19.37 -10.99
CA LYS A 91 8.00 20.53 -11.44
C LYS A 91 6.48 20.35 -11.32
N ARG A 92 6.03 19.11 -11.18
CA ARG A 92 4.64 18.72 -11.08
C ARG A 92 4.49 17.69 -9.96
N ILE A 93 4.73 18.16 -8.76
CA ILE A 93 4.89 17.31 -7.56
C ILE A 93 3.70 16.40 -7.28
N TRP A 94 2.50 16.74 -7.79
CA TRP A 94 1.28 15.94 -7.67
C TRP A 94 1.02 15.02 -8.88
N GLU A 95 1.90 15.00 -9.88
CA GLU A 95 1.86 13.98 -10.93
C GLU A 95 2.60 12.72 -10.44
N ILE A 96 1.88 11.91 -9.69
CA ILE A 96 2.38 10.74 -8.97
C ILE A 96 2.15 9.49 -9.81
N ARG A 97 3.17 8.63 -9.88
CA ARG A 97 3.15 7.37 -10.62
C ARG A 97 3.78 6.26 -9.79
N PRO A 98 3.41 4.98 -10.05
CA PRO A 98 4.06 3.84 -9.45
C PRO A 98 5.42 3.57 -10.13
N TYR A 99 6.44 3.38 -9.32
CA TYR A 99 7.81 3.05 -9.74
C TYR A 99 8.28 1.77 -9.08
N VAL A 100 9.32 1.17 -9.64
CA VAL A 100 9.88 -0.09 -9.17
C VAL A 100 11.39 0.01 -9.04
N LEU A 101 11.92 -0.42 -7.90
CA LEU A 101 13.33 -0.72 -7.69
C LEU A 101 13.54 -2.23 -7.68
N GLN A 102 14.72 -2.69 -8.10
CA GLN A 102 15.17 -4.07 -7.97
C GLN A 102 16.52 -4.11 -7.26
N CYS A 103 16.66 -4.98 -6.28
CA CYS A 103 17.96 -5.27 -5.68
C CYS A 103 18.77 -6.18 -6.62
N THR A 104 20.04 -5.87 -6.79
CA THR A 104 20.94 -6.60 -7.73
C THR A 104 21.48 -7.91 -7.13
N GLY A 105 21.33 -8.11 -5.82
CA GLY A 105 21.83 -9.28 -5.12
C GLY A 105 20.84 -9.84 -4.09
N PRO A 106 21.25 -10.86 -3.33
CA PRO A 106 20.37 -11.59 -2.42
C PRO A 106 20.08 -10.83 -1.11
N ASP A 107 20.90 -9.88 -0.69
CA ASP A 107 20.72 -9.15 0.57
C ASP A 107 20.24 -7.71 0.33
N PRO A 108 18.94 -7.43 0.56
CA PRO A 108 18.36 -6.11 0.31
C PRO A 108 18.90 -5.02 1.25
N MET A 109 19.65 -5.40 2.30
CA MET A 109 20.26 -4.46 3.25
C MET A 109 21.63 -3.97 2.78
N THR A 110 22.35 -4.73 1.95
CA THR A 110 23.74 -4.42 1.57
C THR A 110 23.95 -4.27 0.07
N ASP A 111 23.16 -4.97 -0.73
CA ASP A 111 23.31 -4.97 -2.17
C ASP A 111 22.71 -3.70 -2.82
N GLU A 112 23.15 -3.38 -4.01
CA GLU A 112 22.71 -2.20 -4.76
C GLU A 112 21.27 -2.34 -5.21
N TRP A 113 20.54 -1.23 -5.17
CA TRP A 113 19.21 -1.11 -5.73
C TRP A 113 19.24 -0.31 -7.02
N ILE A 114 18.73 -0.88 -8.10
CA ILE A 114 18.62 -0.24 -9.40
C ILE A 114 17.18 0.15 -9.71
N GLU A 115 16.99 1.21 -10.46
CA GLU A 115 15.70 1.71 -10.90
C GLU A 115 15.23 0.96 -12.16
N LEU A 116 14.12 0.23 -12.07
CA LEU A 116 13.44 -0.31 -13.25
C LEU A 116 12.53 0.74 -13.92
N GLY A 117 12.38 1.91 -13.27
CA GLY A 117 11.56 3.01 -13.74
C GLY A 117 10.08 2.87 -13.39
N MET A 118 9.23 3.58 -14.11
CA MET A 118 7.79 3.57 -13.93
C MET A 118 7.19 2.21 -14.32
N MET A 119 6.20 1.74 -13.57
CA MET A 119 5.38 0.59 -13.95
C MET A 119 4.85 0.77 -15.37
N GLN A 120 4.91 -0.30 -16.16
CA GLN A 120 4.43 -0.33 -17.52
C GLN A 120 3.00 -0.86 -17.58
N ALA A 121 2.07 -0.04 -18.05
CA ALA A 121 0.71 -0.47 -18.30
C ALA A 121 0.64 -1.43 -19.49
N HIS A 122 -0.42 -2.24 -19.55
CA HIS A 122 -0.68 -3.10 -20.70
C HIS A 122 -0.89 -2.28 -21.96
N ARG A 123 -0.22 -2.65 -23.06
CA ARG A 123 -0.43 -2.04 -24.38
C ARG A 123 -1.52 -2.80 -25.16
N SER A 124 -2.68 -2.21 -25.28
CA SER A 124 -3.71 -2.75 -26.19
C SER A 124 -3.27 -2.63 -27.65
N PRO A 125 -3.41 -3.68 -28.46
CA PRO A 125 -3.03 -3.64 -29.88
C PRO A 125 -3.85 -2.66 -30.73
N THR A 126 -4.98 -2.15 -30.24
CA THR A 126 -5.91 -1.27 -30.95
C THR A 126 -5.65 0.22 -30.80
N GLY A 127 -4.72 0.61 -29.91
CA GLY A 127 -4.50 2.01 -29.58
C GLY A 127 -3.51 2.72 -30.53
N ARG A 128 -3.98 3.72 -31.25
CA ARG A 128 -3.12 4.70 -31.93
C ARG A 128 -2.95 5.93 -31.04
N ARG A 129 -1.69 6.37 -30.82
CA ARG A 129 -1.42 7.68 -30.24
C ARG A 129 -2.10 8.78 -31.07
N LYS A 130 -3.08 9.45 -30.48
CA LYS A 130 -3.73 10.61 -31.14
C LYS A 130 -3.29 11.96 -30.57
N THR A 131 -2.71 12.02 -29.37
CA THR A 131 -2.57 13.30 -28.63
C THR A 131 -1.23 13.49 -27.88
N GLY A 132 -0.20 12.71 -28.15
CA GLY A 132 1.07 12.85 -27.40
C GLY A 132 1.05 12.27 -25.96
N TYR A 133 -0.10 11.94 -25.41
CA TYR A 133 -0.24 11.15 -24.18
C TYR A 133 -0.29 9.68 -24.55
N ASP A 134 0.44 8.85 -23.83
CA ASP A 134 0.32 7.40 -23.96
C ASP A 134 -1.00 7.01 -23.31
N SER A 135 -2.01 6.69 -24.11
CA SER A 135 -3.35 6.30 -23.65
C SER A 135 -3.37 4.99 -22.84
N TYR A 136 -2.21 4.39 -22.65
CA TYR A 136 -1.98 3.14 -21.90
C TYR A 136 -1.09 3.34 -20.68
N SER A 137 -0.72 4.56 -20.34
CA SER A 137 0.01 4.85 -19.09
C SER A 137 -0.95 5.02 -17.93
N PHE A 138 -0.43 4.83 -16.73
CA PHE A 138 -1.13 5.21 -15.50
C PHE A 138 -1.50 6.69 -15.54
N THR A 139 -2.63 7.06 -14.93
CA THR A 139 -3.02 8.47 -14.82
C THR A 139 -2.01 9.27 -14.00
N GLU A 140 -2.17 10.59 -13.99
CA GLU A 140 -1.26 11.50 -13.31
C GLU A 140 -1.30 11.40 -11.77
N PHE A 141 -2.16 10.58 -11.21
CA PHE A 141 -2.21 10.30 -9.78
C PHE A 141 -2.54 8.82 -9.58
N SER A 142 -1.50 7.99 -9.65
CA SER A 142 -1.57 6.55 -9.46
C SER A 142 -0.54 6.13 -8.43
N LEU A 143 -0.97 5.43 -7.37
CA LEU A 143 -0.14 5.16 -6.19
C LEU A 143 -0.54 3.87 -5.48
N ASP A 144 0.15 3.55 -4.41
CA ASP A 144 -0.15 2.47 -3.47
C ASP A 144 -0.27 1.11 -4.17
N ALA A 145 0.76 0.77 -4.95
CA ALA A 145 0.78 -0.48 -5.69
C ALA A 145 1.21 -1.64 -4.80
N THR A 146 0.32 -2.58 -4.57
CA THR A 146 0.63 -3.89 -3.95
C THR A 146 0.60 -5.01 -4.97
N THR A 147 1.36 -6.08 -4.74
CA THR A 147 1.37 -7.27 -5.61
C THR A 147 1.23 -8.55 -4.81
N PHE A 148 0.52 -9.52 -5.39
CA PHE A 148 0.35 -10.83 -4.80
C PHE A 148 0.28 -11.93 -5.87
N GLU A 149 0.68 -13.13 -5.50
CA GLU A 149 0.54 -14.32 -6.34
C GLU A 149 -0.76 -15.05 -5.99
N HIS A 150 -1.47 -15.53 -7.00
CA HIS A 150 -2.61 -16.43 -6.84
C HIS A 150 -2.70 -17.41 -8.00
N LYS A 151 -2.71 -18.72 -7.68
CA LYS A 151 -2.81 -19.83 -8.67
C LYS A 151 -1.82 -19.71 -9.82
N GLY A 152 -0.56 -19.41 -9.49
CA GLY A 152 0.53 -19.30 -10.47
C GLY A 152 0.47 -18.04 -11.35
N LYS A 153 -0.39 -17.08 -11.02
CA LYS A 153 -0.46 -15.76 -11.64
C LYS A 153 -0.12 -14.70 -10.62
N ARG A 154 0.56 -13.66 -11.05
CA ARG A 154 0.81 -12.47 -10.24
C ARG A 154 -0.13 -11.36 -10.62
N TYR A 155 -0.70 -10.71 -9.63
CA TYR A 155 -1.60 -9.57 -9.78
C TYR A 155 -1.02 -8.35 -9.09
N MET A 156 -1.35 -7.18 -9.62
CA MET A 156 -1.13 -5.88 -8.99
C MET A 156 -2.46 -5.23 -8.70
N ILE A 157 -2.61 -4.65 -7.52
CA ILE A 157 -3.72 -3.74 -7.16
C ILE A 157 -3.10 -2.39 -6.85
N TRP A 158 -3.74 -1.30 -7.29
CA TRP A 158 -3.27 0.07 -7.05
C TRP A 158 -4.42 1.04 -6.99
N ALA A 159 -4.17 2.22 -6.43
CA ALA A 159 -5.09 3.33 -6.45
C ALA A 159 -4.81 4.26 -7.62
N GLU A 160 -5.87 4.76 -8.28
CA GLU A 160 -5.72 5.65 -9.43
C GLU A 160 -6.86 6.66 -9.53
N LYS A 161 -6.53 7.96 -9.63
CA LYS A 161 -7.51 9.02 -9.89
C LYS A 161 -7.93 9.02 -11.35
N VAL A 162 -9.23 8.95 -11.59
CA VAL A 162 -9.79 8.92 -12.97
C VAL A 162 -10.08 10.29 -13.53
N HIS A 163 -10.06 11.35 -12.72
CA HIS A 163 -10.32 12.71 -13.19
C HIS A 163 -9.52 13.76 -12.40
N ARG A 164 -8.80 14.64 -13.13
CA ARG A 164 -7.93 15.67 -12.52
C ARG A 164 -8.67 16.65 -11.60
N ARG A 165 -9.87 17.10 -12.00
CA ARG A 165 -10.57 18.22 -11.33
C ARG A 165 -11.41 17.78 -10.13
N PHE A 166 -12.00 16.59 -10.19
CA PHE A 166 -12.95 16.09 -9.19
C PHE A 166 -12.45 14.82 -8.48
N GLY A 167 -11.22 14.45 -8.75
CA GLY A 167 -10.41 13.45 -8.08
C GLY A 167 -11.14 12.31 -7.38
N ILE A 168 -11.71 11.36 -8.14
CA ILE A 168 -12.18 10.10 -7.59
C ILE A 168 -11.03 9.12 -7.71
N SER A 169 -10.47 8.66 -6.58
CA SER A 169 -9.45 7.62 -6.54
C SER A 169 -10.12 6.25 -6.38
N ASN A 170 -9.92 5.39 -7.36
CA ASN A 170 -10.45 4.04 -7.44
C ASN A 170 -9.34 3.01 -7.22
N LEU A 171 -9.72 1.79 -6.83
CA LEU A 171 -8.81 0.65 -6.91
C LEU A 171 -8.99 -0.08 -8.24
N TYR A 172 -7.87 -0.44 -8.83
CA TYR A 172 -7.79 -1.28 -10.03
C TYR A 172 -6.96 -2.53 -9.75
N ILE A 173 -7.25 -3.59 -10.51
CA ILE A 173 -6.50 -4.84 -10.53
C ILE A 173 -6.11 -5.22 -11.96
N ALA A 174 -4.92 -5.79 -12.13
CA ALA A 174 -4.48 -6.38 -13.39
C ALA A 174 -3.53 -7.57 -13.13
N GLU A 175 -3.46 -8.52 -14.06
CA GLU A 175 -2.42 -9.56 -14.08
C GLU A 175 -1.09 -8.94 -14.53
N MET A 176 0.02 -9.34 -13.92
CA MET A 176 1.37 -8.88 -14.25
C MET A 176 2.04 -9.86 -15.23
N GLU A 177 2.83 -9.33 -16.16
CA GLU A 177 3.69 -10.09 -17.06
C GLU A 177 5.11 -10.24 -16.48
N THR A 178 5.61 -9.16 -15.90
CA THR A 178 6.91 -9.08 -15.20
C THR A 178 6.72 -8.21 -13.94
N PRO A 179 7.69 -8.17 -13.01
CA PRO A 179 7.59 -7.33 -11.82
C PRO A 179 7.36 -5.83 -12.09
N ASN A 180 7.67 -5.32 -13.28
CA ASN A 180 7.47 -3.92 -13.64
C ASN A 180 6.52 -3.70 -14.82
N LYS A 181 5.71 -4.73 -15.23
CA LYS A 181 4.82 -4.63 -16.39
C LYS A 181 3.52 -5.39 -16.19
N LEU A 182 2.40 -4.75 -16.52
CA LEU A 182 1.08 -5.37 -16.56
C LEU A 182 0.89 -6.20 -17.83
N LYS A 183 0.26 -7.36 -17.68
CA LYS A 183 -0.10 -8.28 -18.76
C LYS A 183 -1.48 -8.00 -19.34
N THR A 184 -2.42 -7.59 -18.49
CA THR A 184 -3.81 -7.34 -18.86
C THR A 184 -4.16 -5.87 -18.74
N VAL A 185 -5.24 -5.47 -19.41
CA VAL A 185 -5.91 -4.19 -19.14
C VAL A 185 -6.41 -4.21 -17.70
N GLN A 186 -6.39 -3.06 -17.05
CA GLN A 186 -6.88 -2.89 -15.69
C GLN A 186 -8.39 -3.09 -15.60
N VAL A 187 -8.81 -3.65 -14.48
CA VAL A 187 -10.22 -3.84 -14.12
C VAL A 187 -10.52 -2.99 -12.91
N LEU A 188 -11.63 -2.24 -12.94
CA LEU A 188 -12.11 -1.49 -11.79
C LEU A 188 -12.53 -2.47 -10.68
N LEU A 189 -11.85 -2.38 -9.55
CA LEU A 189 -12.09 -3.25 -8.39
C LEU A 189 -13.01 -2.58 -7.36
N CYS A 190 -12.77 -1.30 -7.08
CA CYS A 190 -13.51 -0.54 -6.08
C CYS A 190 -13.54 0.95 -6.44
N THR A 191 -14.68 1.59 -6.17
CA THR A 191 -14.85 3.06 -6.24
C THR A 191 -15.40 3.55 -4.90
N PRO A 192 -15.09 4.77 -4.44
CA PRO A 192 -15.66 5.32 -3.21
C PRO A 192 -17.13 5.68 -3.41
N ASP A 193 -18.04 4.74 -3.18
CA ASP A 193 -19.49 4.86 -3.39
C ASP A 193 -20.30 4.99 -2.09
N TYR A 194 -19.70 4.68 -0.92
CA TYR A 194 -20.31 4.92 0.38
C TYR A 194 -19.96 6.31 0.94
N ASP A 195 -20.82 6.86 1.79
CA ASP A 195 -20.65 8.17 2.41
C ASP A 195 -19.36 8.28 3.25
N TRP A 196 -19.02 7.22 4.00
CA TRP A 196 -17.80 7.15 4.81
C TRP A 196 -16.50 7.07 4.00
N GLU A 197 -16.57 6.84 2.70
CA GLU A 197 -15.42 6.83 1.77
C GLU A 197 -15.16 8.21 1.13
N ARG A 198 -15.99 9.21 1.43
CA ARG A 198 -16.06 10.49 0.73
C ARG A 198 -15.87 11.69 1.61
N ILE A 199 -15.36 11.51 2.82
CA ILE A 199 -15.18 12.63 3.74
C ILE A 199 -13.92 13.38 3.32
N ASP A 200 -14.10 14.64 2.94
CA ASP A 200 -13.12 15.56 2.34
C ASP A 200 -12.59 15.13 0.97
N PHE A 201 -12.16 13.88 0.81
CA PHE A 201 -11.75 13.30 -0.47
C PHE A 201 -12.51 12.02 -0.78
N TRP A 202 -12.77 11.79 -2.07
CA TRP A 202 -13.41 10.57 -2.58
C TRP A 202 -12.32 9.57 -2.95
N VAL A 203 -11.94 8.74 -2.00
CA VAL A 203 -10.74 7.90 -2.12
C VAL A 203 -11.01 6.47 -1.69
N CYS A 204 -10.53 5.52 -2.53
CA CYS A 204 -10.12 4.19 -2.14
C CYS A 204 -8.65 4.05 -2.50
N GLU A 205 -7.78 3.74 -1.53
CA GLU A 205 -6.32 3.65 -1.68
C GLU A 205 -5.72 2.63 -0.72
N GLY A 206 -4.39 2.45 -0.69
CA GLY A 206 -3.68 1.58 0.25
C GLY A 206 -4.19 0.14 0.28
N PRO A 207 -4.32 -0.57 -0.87
CA PRO A 207 -4.85 -1.93 -0.90
C PRO A 207 -3.88 -2.92 -0.26
N ALA A 208 -4.40 -3.86 0.55
CA ALA A 208 -3.62 -4.98 1.08
C ALA A 208 -4.39 -6.28 0.94
N VAL A 209 -3.70 -7.38 0.63
CA VAL A 209 -4.31 -8.67 0.30
C VAL A 209 -4.09 -9.67 1.42
N LEU A 210 -5.18 -10.32 1.85
CA LEU A 210 -5.17 -11.43 2.80
C LEU A 210 -5.92 -12.62 2.20
N LYS A 211 -5.33 -13.81 2.31
CA LYS A 211 -5.98 -15.06 1.93
C LYS A 211 -6.30 -15.87 3.18
N HIS A 212 -7.54 -16.31 3.29
CA HIS A 212 -7.96 -17.13 4.42
C HIS A 212 -9.22 -17.94 4.05
N ASP A 213 -9.22 -19.22 4.43
CA ASP A 213 -10.37 -20.14 4.35
C ASP A 213 -11.11 -20.08 3.00
N GLY A 214 -10.37 -20.28 1.90
CA GLY A 214 -10.92 -20.32 0.53
C GLY A 214 -11.37 -18.96 -0.02
N LYS A 215 -11.02 -17.87 0.64
CA LYS A 215 -11.34 -16.51 0.22
C LYS A 215 -10.10 -15.64 0.06
N ILE A 216 -10.23 -14.64 -0.78
CA ILE A 216 -9.28 -13.53 -0.93
C ILE A 216 -9.97 -12.27 -0.42
N PHE A 217 -9.35 -11.60 0.53
CA PHE A 217 -9.77 -10.32 1.06
C PHE A 217 -8.82 -9.24 0.58
N VAL A 218 -9.37 -8.09 0.19
CA VAL A 218 -8.61 -6.87 -0.10
C VAL A 218 -9.11 -5.79 0.85
N THR A 219 -8.30 -5.44 1.84
CA THR A 219 -8.55 -4.23 2.62
C THR A 219 -8.07 -3.02 1.83
N TYR A 220 -8.68 -1.87 2.07
CA TYR A 220 -8.30 -0.60 1.47
C TYR A 220 -8.60 0.53 2.45
N SER A 221 -7.99 1.68 2.23
CA SER A 221 -8.24 2.87 3.02
C SER A 221 -9.10 3.86 2.25
N ALA A 222 -9.85 4.68 2.99
CA ALA A 222 -10.81 5.60 2.41
C ALA A 222 -10.87 6.94 3.13
N SER A 223 -11.38 7.96 2.44
CA SER A 223 -11.47 9.36 2.87
C SER A 223 -10.11 10.07 2.97
N ALA A 224 -10.08 11.29 3.47
CA ALA A 224 -8.84 12.06 3.64
C ALA A 224 -7.94 11.48 4.73
N THR A 225 -6.63 11.73 4.62
CA THR A 225 -5.57 11.20 5.52
C THR A 225 -5.57 11.78 6.93
N GLY A 226 -6.65 12.42 7.37
CA GLY A 226 -6.87 12.88 8.73
C GLY A 226 -7.54 11.82 9.62
N GLN A 227 -8.19 12.29 10.69
CA GLN A 227 -8.90 11.41 11.63
C GLN A 227 -10.09 10.66 11.03
N MET A 228 -10.53 11.03 9.82
CA MET A 228 -11.63 10.36 9.11
C MET A 228 -11.14 9.22 8.22
N TYR A 229 -9.83 9.05 8.09
CA TYR A 229 -9.24 7.91 7.41
C TYR A 229 -9.68 6.60 8.07
N CYS A 230 -10.03 5.60 7.28
CA CYS A 230 -10.60 4.36 7.78
C CYS A 230 -10.37 3.23 6.78
N MET A 231 -10.61 1.99 7.21
CA MET A 231 -10.42 0.81 6.37
C MET A 231 -11.75 0.25 5.90
N GLY A 232 -11.85 -0.03 4.59
CA GLY A 232 -12.88 -0.87 3.97
C GLY A 232 -12.35 -2.26 3.61
N MET A 233 -13.22 -3.11 3.08
CA MET A 233 -12.85 -4.46 2.67
C MET A 233 -13.69 -4.97 1.51
N LEU A 234 -13.01 -5.62 0.56
CA LEU A 234 -13.58 -6.44 -0.50
C LEU A 234 -13.28 -7.92 -0.20
N SER A 235 -14.12 -8.82 -0.72
CA SER A 235 -13.86 -10.26 -0.66
C SER A 235 -14.26 -10.94 -1.97
N ALA A 236 -13.53 -12.00 -2.35
CA ALA A 236 -13.85 -12.90 -3.45
C ALA A 236 -13.59 -14.34 -3.05
N ASP A 237 -14.27 -15.30 -3.69
CA ASP A 237 -13.91 -16.71 -3.61
C ASP A 237 -12.54 -16.92 -4.27
N GLU A 238 -11.68 -17.76 -3.68
CA GLU A 238 -10.34 -18.01 -4.22
C GLU A 238 -10.34 -18.70 -5.60
N ASN A 239 -11.48 -19.31 -5.99
CA ASN A 239 -11.65 -19.96 -7.29
C ASN A 239 -12.29 -19.05 -8.34
N ALA A 240 -12.73 -17.85 -7.95
CA ALA A 240 -13.31 -16.89 -8.87
C ALA A 240 -12.28 -16.29 -9.82
N ASP A 241 -12.75 -15.75 -10.94
CA ASP A 241 -11.91 -14.90 -11.81
C ASP A 241 -11.71 -13.54 -11.14
N LEU A 242 -10.50 -13.26 -10.68
CA LEU A 242 -10.17 -12.01 -9.98
C LEU A 242 -10.24 -10.78 -10.89
N LEU A 243 -10.25 -10.98 -12.22
CA LEU A 243 -10.41 -9.92 -13.22
C LEU A 243 -11.88 -9.72 -13.65
N ASP A 244 -12.83 -10.46 -13.10
CA ASP A 244 -14.26 -10.17 -13.21
C ASP A 244 -14.71 -9.30 -12.02
N PRO A 245 -15.14 -8.05 -12.22
CA PRO A 245 -15.65 -7.19 -11.15
C PRO A 245 -16.76 -7.83 -10.31
N LYS A 246 -17.54 -8.73 -10.91
CA LYS A 246 -18.65 -9.42 -10.23
C LYS A 246 -18.19 -10.47 -9.23
N SER A 247 -16.92 -10.88 -9.28
CA SER A 247 -16.34 -11.80 -8.31
C SER A 247 -16.16 -11.17 -6.93
N TRP A 248 -16.19 -9.84 -6.84
CA TRP A 248 -15.89 -9.09 -5.64
C TRP A 248 -17.12 -8.56 -4.94
N THR A 249 -17.18 -8.78 -3.64
CA THR A 249 -18.19 -8.23 -2.75
C THR A 249 -17.58 -7.18 -1.85
N LYS A 250 -18.16 -5.98 -1.82
CA LYS A 250 -17.71 -4.86 -0.99
C LYS A 250 -18.48 -4.80 0.31
N LYS A 251 -17.80 -4.68 1.44
CA LYS A 251 -18.45 -4.46 2.74
C LYS A 251 -19.08 -3.06 2.79
N ARG A 252 -20.33 -3.02 3.30
CA ARG A 252 -21.12 -1.79 3.39
C ARG A 252 -20.57 -0.79 4.41
N TYR A 253 -19.94 -1.28 5.47
CA TYR A 253 -19.43 -0.47 6.57
C TYR A 253 -17.91 -0.61 6.67
N PRO A 254 -17.20 0.41 7.19
CA PRO A 254 -15.78 0.29 7.42
C PRO A 254 -15.49 -0.84 8.41
N VAL A 255 -14.40 -1.56 8.18
CA VAL A 255 -13.94 -2.66 9.05
C VAL A 255 -13.06 -2.16 10.19
N LEU A 256 -12.50 -0.95 10.04
CA LEU A 256 -11.75 -0.25 11.07
C LEU A 256 -11.88 1.26 10.86
N LYS A 257 -12.07 2.02 11.93
CA LYS A 257 -12.22 3.48 11.92
C LYS A 257 -11.72 4.08 13.20
N THR A 258 -11.65 5.41 13.25
CA THR A 258 -11.31 6.19 14.45
C THR A 258 -12.12 5.74 15.68
N ASP A 259 -11.41 5.51 16.76
CA ASP A 259 -11.92 5.23 18.11
C ASP A 259 -11.26 6.19 19.11
N PRO A 260 -11.92 7.30 19.47
CA PRO A 260 -11.35 8.28 20.40
C PRO A 260 -11.13 7.75 21.84
N GLU A 261 -11.92 6.75 22.28
CA GLU A 261 -11.78 6.17 23.61
C GLU A 261 -10.47 5.39 23.72
N LYS A 262 -10.05 4.76 22.62
CA LYS A 262 -8.77 4.04 22.50
C LYS A 262 -7.62 4.92 22.01
N LYS A 263 -7.86 6.21 21.76
CA LYS A 263 -6.91 7.16 21.18
C LYS A 263 -6.38 6.70 19.82
N VAL A 264 -7.24 6.15 18.99
CA VAL A 264 -6.92 5.75 17.62
C VAL A 264 -7.60 6.70 16.66
N PHE A 265 -6.82 7.42 15.85
CA PHE A 265 -7.33 8.41 14.91
C PHE A 265 -6.77 8.18 13.51
N GLY A 266 -7.67 7.97 12.53
CA GLY A 266 -7.34 7.74 11.14
C GLY A 266 -6.58 6.43 10.89
N PRO A 267 -7.07 5.27 11.37
CA PRO A 267 -6.40 4.00 11.14
C PRO A 267 -6.56 3.57 9.68
N GLY A 268 -5.44 3.19 9.06
CA GLY A 268 -5.48 2.71 7.68
C GLY A 268 -4.11 2.38 7.09
N HIS A 269 -4.08 2.26 5.78
CA HIS A 269 -2.95 1.91 4.93
C HIS A 269 -2.15 0.75 5.54
N ASN A 270 -2.78 -0.40 5.59
CA ASN A 270 -2.23 -1.58 6.23
C ASN A 270 -1.52 -2.51 5.24
N CYS A 271 -0.67 -3.37 5.78
CA CYS A 271 -0.28 -4.64 5.16
C CYS A 271 -0.59 -5.82 6.08
N PHE A 272 -0.49 -7.03 5.54
CA PHE A 272 -0.60 -8.26 6.31
C PHE A 272 0.74 -9.00 6.35
N THR A 273 1.07 -9.57 7.50
CA THR A 273 2.22 -10.44 7.66
C THR A 273 1.91 -11.57 8.66
N THR A 274 2.78 -12.55 8.75
CA THR A 274 2.68 -13.61 9.76
C THR A 274 3.56 -13.25 10.95
N GLY A 275 3.00 -13.26 12.14
CA GLY A 275 3.73 -12.98 13.38
C GLY A 275 4.71 -14.07 13.80
N ASP A 276 5.33 -13.87 14.96
CA ASP A 276 6.39 -14.75 15.46
C ASP A 276 5.86 -16.15 15.82
N ASP A 277 4.61 -16.25 16.26
CA ASP A 277 3.95 -17.52 16.61
C ASP A 277 3.02 -18.06 15.50
N GLY A 278 3.07 -17.46 14.30
CA GLY A 278 2.28 -17.88 13.15
C GLY A 278 0.91 -17.22 13.00
N GLU A 279 0.56 -16.29 13.90
CA GLU A 279 -0.67 -15.51 13.81
C GLU A 279 -0.65 -14.53 12.64
N VAL A 280 -1.82 -14.16 12.15
CA VAL A 280 -1.97 -13.13 11.10
C VAL A 280 -1.94 -11.76 11.76
N LEU A 281 -1.04 -10.91 11.30
CA LEU A 281 -0.90 -9.53 11.75
C LEU A 281 -1.33 -8.55 10.66
N CYS A 282 -2.04 -7.52 11.07
CA CYS A 282 -2.30 -6.30 10.30
C CYS A 282 -1.37 -5.22 10.84
N ILE A 283 -0.42 -4.78 10.01
CA ILE A 283 0.45 -3.65 10.33
C ILE A 283 -0.14 -2.44 9.63
N LEU A 284 -0.48 -1.41 10.38
CA LEU A 284 -1.20 -0.23 9.88
C LEU A 284 -0.65 1.04 10.53
N HIS A 285 -1.07 2.20 10.03
CA HIS A 285 -0.76 3.43 10.75
C HIS A 285 -2.00 4.08 11.36
N TYR A 286 -1.81 4.83 12.44
CA TYR A 286 -2.75 5.79 13.00
C TYR A 286 -2.03 6.81 13.90
N ARG A 287 -2.76 7.85 14.35
CA ARG A 287 -2.32 8.82 15.36
C ARG A 287 -2.99 8.52 16.69
N ASP A 288 -2.32 8.89 17.79
CA ASP A 288 -2.86 8.78 19.15
C ASP A 288 -3.61 10.04 19.62
N TYR A 289 -3.80 11.03 18.71
CA TYR A 289 -4.52 12.26 18.93
C TYR A 289 -5.31 12.75 17.70
N SER A 290 -6.34 13.57 17.96
CA SER A 290 -7.24 14.11 16.96
C SER A 290 -6.59 15.21 16.10
N ASP A 291 -7.06 15.37 14.87
CA ASP A 291 -6.64 16.41 13.91
C ASP A 291 -6.75 17.84 14.45
N LYS A 292 -7.61 18.09 15.44
CA LYS A 292 -7.71 19.41 16.11
C LYS A 292 -6.40 19.89 16.75
N TYR A 293 -5.45 18.98 16.96
CA TYR A 293 -4.12 19.30 17.50
C TYR A 293 -3.05 19.39 16.41
N ILE A 294 -3.41 19.17 15.14
CA ILE A 294 -2.51 19.25 13.99
C ILE A 294 -2.53 20.67 13.43
N SER A 295 -1.36 21.25 13.22
CA SER A 295 -1.24 22.51 12.50
C SER A 295 -1.03 22.23 11.01
N GLY A 296 -1.90 22.73 10.15
CA GLY A 296 -1.84 22.56 8.70
C GLY A 296 -2.49 21.25 8.21
N ASP A 297 -2.04 20.78 7.05
CA ASP A 297 -2.58 19.57 6.42
C ASP A 297 -2.13 18.31 7.17
N PRO A 298 -3.08 17.45 7.60
CA PRO A 298 -2.76 16.18 8.25
C PRO A 298 -1.83 15.27 7.44
N LEU A 299 -1.82 15.37 6.12
CA LEU A 299 -0.90 14.63 5.26
C LEU A 299 0.57 14.88 5.64
N ASN A 300 0.91 16.13 5.96
CA ASN A 300 2.28 16.56 6.28
C ASN A 300 2.67 16.37 7.75
N ASN A 301 1.73 15.92 8.59
CA ASN A 301 2.03 15.63 9.99
C ASN A 301 2.75 14.28 10.12
N PRO A 302 3.95 14.22 10.72
CA PRO A 302 4.78 13.01 10.77
C PRO A 302 4.28 11.94 11.75
N ASP A 303 3.29 12.25 12.59
CA ASP A 303 2.90 11.41 13.73
C ASP A 303 1.90 10.30 13.37
N ARG A 304 1.88 9.89 12.10
CA ARG A 304 1.29 8.60 11.70
C ARG A 304 2.30 7.51 12.05
N HIS A 305 2.02 6.76 13.11
CA HIS A 305 2.92 5.74 13.62
C HIS A 305 2.50 4.37 13.10
N ALA A 306 3.47 3.49 12.85
CA ALA A 306 3.18 2.10 12.53
C ALA A 306 2.79 1.33 13.79
N HIS A 307 1.70 0.58 13.74
CA HIS A 307 1.15 -0.21 14.83
C HIS A 307 0.90 -1.65 14.39
N VAL A 308 0.75 -2.55 15.35
CA VAL A 308 0.46 -3.97 15.14
C VAL A 308 -0.91 -4.30 15.69
N LEU A 309 -1.73 -4.96 14.87
CA LEU A 309 -3.04 -5.48 15.25
C LEU A 309 -3.09 -6.97 14.89
N GLU A 310 -3.39 -7.84 15.85
CA GLU A 310 -3.63 -9.25 15.58
C GLU A 310 -5.00 -9.43 14.90
N VAL A 311 -5.01 -10.08 13.73
CA VAL A 311 -6.24 -10.32 12.98
C VAL A 311 -6.95 -11.53 13.56
N GLN A 312 -8.18 -11.34 14.00
CA GLN A 312 -9.08 -12.42 14.40
C GLN A 312 -9.95 -12.85 13.23
N PHE A 313 -10.50 -14.05 13.28
CA PHE A 313 -11.41 -14.55 12.25
C PHE A 313 -12.73 -14.98 12.87
N GLU A 314 -13.83 -14.49 12.30
CA GLU A 314 -15.19 -14.86 12.68
C GLU A 314 -15.98 -15.23 11.43
N ASN A 315 -16.59 -16.43 11.43
CA ASN A 315 -17.32 -16.96 10.27
C ASN A 315 -16.50 -16.95 8.96
N GLY A 316 -15.18 -17.18 9.04
CA GLY A 316 -14.27 -17.18 7.89
C GLY A 316 -13.94 -15.79 7.35
N GLU A 317 -14.23 -14.70 8.09
CA GLU A 317 -13.89 -13.33 7.72
C GLU A 317 -12.94 -12.69 8.73
N PRO A 318 -11.97 -11.87 8.27
CA PRO A 318 -11.08 -11.16 9.18
C PRO A 318 -11.82 -10.05 9.94
N VAL A 319 -11.52 -9.96 11.24
CA VAL A 319 -12.05 -8.97 12.16
C VAL A 319 -10.89 -8.19 12.79
N PHE A 320 -10.98 -6.87 12.72
CA PHE A 320 -9.98 -5.95 13.23
C PHE A 320 -10.48 -5.32 14.53
N ARG A 321 -9.84 -5.65 15.66
CA ARG A 321 -10.20 -5.12 16.98
C ARG A 321 -9.01 -4.35 17.56
N LEU A 322 -9.28 -3.08 17.85
CA LEU A 322 -8.34 -2.19 18.56
C LEU A 322 -8.24 -2.55 20.04
#